data_e44f6230ff2f8c036c1e2dd87c37ccbe
#
_entry.id   e44f6230ff2f8c036c1e2dd87c37ccbe
#
_cell.length_a   1.000
_cell.length_b   1.000
_cell.length_c   1.000
_cell.angle_alpha   90.00
_cell.angle_beta   90.00
_cell.angle_gamma   90.00
#
_symmetry.space_group_name_H-M   'P 1'
#
loop_
_entity.id
_entity.type
_entity.pdbx_description
1 polymer ?
#
loop_
_entity_poly.entity_id
_entity_poly.type
_entity_poly.pdbx_seq_one_letter_code
_entity_poly.pdbx_strand_id
1 'polypeptide(L)'
;MEKPSITTIIVIICIIIIGLYAMGEVNYFSSKISVERNVDSPTVYIPSIGVDEKINNVSLSQGVMHDSSSYKPTQGDTLLFGHRTLQGSPFLRLNELKAGDTILLEWPGIGELNYKVVNSTIVPATYELNAKENGNTLYLITCDPIGSTENRLIIEGELTAQNPINTTIIKNNPQESNAIIITAMFLVIGLVFSFFYPKNNRIYILAIVLIISAILLYCCINPIPSELIYNKIIWLNGGL
;
A
#
# COMPACT_ATOMS: atom_id res chain seq x y z
N MET A 1 18.51 37.45 11.59
CA MET A 1 18.59 35.98 11.48
C MET A 1 19.80 35.70 10.61
N GLU A 2 20.74 34.90 11.09
CA GLU A 2 21.87 34.45 10.28
C GLU A 2 21.41 33.47 9.20
N LYS A 3 22.11 33.47 8.07
CA LYS A 3 21.78 32.51 6.98
C LYS A 3 21.99 31.06 7.43
N PRO A 4 21.13 30.11 7.04
CA PRO A 4 21.33 28.72 7.39
C PRO A 4 22.64 28.18 6.82
N SER A 5 23.32 27.33 7.58
CA SER A 5 24.55 26.67 7.12
C SER A 5 24.23 25.69 5.98
N ILE A 6 25.22 25.37 5.14
CA ILE A 6 25.07 24.38 4.05
C ILE A 6 24.55 23.04 4.60
N THR A 7 25.10 22.59 5.73
CA THR A 7 24.65 21.37 6.41
C THR A 7 23.16 21.45 6.78
N THR A 8 22.70 22.61 7.27
CA THR A 8 21.28 22.82 7.60
C THR A 8 20.39 22.74 6.35
N ILE A 9 20.85 23.27 5.22
CA ILE A 9 20.12 23.19 3.96
C ILE A 9 19.98 21.73 3.51
N ILE A 10 21.04 20.94 3.58
CA ILE A 10 21.02 19.51 3.25
C ILE A 10 20.02 18.76 4.15
N VAL A 11 20.07 19.02 5.46
CA VAL A 11 19.14 18.41 6.42
C VAL A 11 17.68 18.78 6.11
N ILE A 12 17.40 20.03 5.76
CA ILE A 12 16.05 20.47 5.35
C ILE A 12 15.58 19.68 4.12
N ILE A 13 16.45 19.52 3.12
CA ILE A 13 16.11 18.75 1.91
C ILE A 13 15.78 17.28 2.29
N CYS A 14 16.58 16.66 3.17
CA CYS A 14 16.29 15.31 3.64
C CYS A 14 14.93 15.22 4.37
N ILE A 15 14.61 16.19 5.23
CA ILE A 15 13.33 16.24 5.94
C ILE A 15 12.17 16.41 4.95
N ILE A 16 12.32 17.21 3.90
CA ILE A 16 11.32 17.38 2.85
C ILE A 16 11.10 16.06 2.10
N ILE A 17 12.16 15.34 1.73
CA ILE A 17 12.05 14.04 1.04
C ILE A 17 11.31 13.05 1.93
N ILE A 18 11.69 12.93 3.21
CA ILE A 18 10.99 12.04 4.16
C ILE A 18 9.53 12.46 4.31
N GLY A 19 9.24 13.76 4.36
CA GLY A 19 7.88 14.30 4.42
C GLY A 19 7.04 13.96 3.19
N LEU A 20 7.63 13.94 1.99
CA LEU A 20 6.93 13.54 0.77
C LEU A 20 6.56 12.05 0.78
N TYR A 21 7.46 11.18 1.26
CA TYR A 21 7.15 9.77 1.45
C TYR A 21 6.04 9.57 2.50
N ALA A 22 6.17 10.24 3.66
CA ALA A 22 5.14 10.20 4.69
C ALA A 22 3.78 10.69 4.17
N MET A 23 3.77 11.71 3.30
CA MET A 23 2.54 12.23 2.68
C MET A 23 1.90 11.19 1.75
N GLY A 24 2.70 10.43 0.99
CA GLY A 24 2.21 9.32 0.15
C GLY A 24 1.49 8.26 1.01
N GLU A 25 2.12 7.81 2.09
CA GLU A 25 1.55 6.81 3.00
C GLU A 25 0.31 7.33 3.75
N VAL A 26 0.37 8.56 4.27
CA VAL A 26 -0.77 9.18 4.96
C VAL A 26 -1.98 9.27 4.02
N ASN A 27 -1.80 9.72 2.79
CA ASN A 27 -2.88 9.78 1.81
C ASN A 27 -3.42 8.39 1.45
N TYR A 28 -2.55 7.39 1.33
CA TYR A 28 -2.96 6.01 1.10
C TYR A 28 -3.92 5.53 2.21
N PHE A 29 -3.48 5.57 3.47
CA PHE A 29 -4.30 5.11 4.58
C PHE A 29 -5.56 5.96 4.80
N SER A 30 -5.51 7.27 4.57
CA SER A 30 -6.68 8.14 4.67
C SER A 30 -7.70 7.89 3.56
N SER A 31 -7.24 7.64 2.33
CA SER A 31 -8.10 7.24 1.21
C SER A 31 -8.72 5.86 1.45
N LYS A 32 -7.95 4.93 2.01
CA LYS A 32 -8.41 3.60 2.39
C LYS A 32 -9.57 3.68 3.39
N ILE A 33 -9.44 4.52 4.44
CA ILE A 33 -10.51 4.75 5.42
C ILE A 33 -11.80 5.22 4.75
N SER A 34 -11.72 6.11 3.76
CA SER A 34 -12.90 6.60 3.04
C SER A 34 -13.53 5.52 2.14
N VAL A 35 -12.73 4.63 1.56
CA VAL A 35 -13.19 3.49 0.74
C VAL A 35 -13.78 2.38 1.61
N GLU A 36 -13.21 2.12 2.78
CA GLU A 36 -13.72 1.12 3.73
C GLU A 36 -15.11 1.42 4.28
N ARG A 37 -15.53 2.67 4.28
CA ARG A 37 -16.92 3.06 4.58
C ARG A 37 -17.90 2.68 3.47
N ASN A 38 -17.40 2.28 2.30
CA ASN A 38 -18.22 1.86 1.18
C ASN A 38 -18.34 0.32 1.21
N VAL A 39 -19.50 -0.18 1.67
CA VAL A 39 -19.79 -1.60 1.97
C VAL A 39 -19.70 -2.53 0.75
N ASP A 40 -19.61 -1.97 -0.47
CA ASP A 40 -19.77 -2.71 -1.74
C ASP A 40 -18.43 -3.02 -2.44
N SER A 41 -17.27 -2.83 -1.79
CA SER A 41 -15.98 -3.10 -2.43
C SER A 41 -15.48 -4.51 -2.10
N PRO A 42 -14.91 -5.27 -3.07
CA PRO A 42 -14.30 -6.54 -2.78
C PRO A 42 -13.06 -6.39 -1.88
N THR A 43 -12.75 -7.43 -1.11
CA THR A 43 -11.65 -7.42 -0.11
C THR A 43 -10.80 -8.68 -0.24
N VAL A 44 -9.49 -8.55 -0.05
CA VAL A 44 -8.56 -9.68 0.09
C VAL A 44 -8.00 -9.71 1.50
N TYR A 45 -8.09 -10.88 2.14
CA TYR A 45 -7.57 -11.12 3.46
C TYR A 45 -6.61 -12.31 3.45
N ILE A 46 -5.36 -12.12 3.95
CA ILE A 46 -4.33 -13.17 4.01
C ILE A 46 -3.73 -13.16 5.42
N PRO A 47 -4.28 -13.96 6.34
CA PRO A 47 -3.91 -13.91 7.77
C PRO A 47 -2.44 -14.16 8.04
N SER A 48 -1.82 -15.10 7.32
CA SER A 48 -0.43 -15.53 7.56
C SER A 48 0.60 -14.41 7.34
N ILE A 49 0.27 -13.41 6.53
CA ILE A 49 1.15 -12.27 6.23
C ILE A 49 0.54 -10.92 6.62
N GLY A 50 -0.64 -10.92 7.24
CA GLY A 50 -1.30 -9.73 7.76
C GLY A 50 -1.87 -8.79 6.68
N VAL A 51 -2.24 -9.32 5.52
CA VAL A 51 -2.94 -8.56 4.46
C VAL A 51 -4.42 -8.49 4.78
N ASP A 52 -4.96 -7.28 4.78
CA ASP A 52 -6.38 -6.97 4.89
C ASP A 52 -6.63 -5.73 4.04
N GLU A 53 -6.98 -5.93 2.76
CA GLU A 53 -6.99 -4.87 1.78
C GLU A 53 -8.28 -4.87 0.95
N LYS A 54 -8.81 -3.68 0.70
CA LYS A 54 -9.82 -3.48 -0.32
C LYS A 54 -9.24 -3.65 -1.71
N ILE A 55 -10.01 -4.29 -2.58
CA ILE A 55 -9.66 -4.45 -3.98
C ILE A 55 -10.33 -3.33 -4.77
N ASN A 56 -9.54 -2.59 -5.54
CA ASN A 56 -10.02 -1.56 -6.45
C ASN A 56 -9.74 -1.95 -7.91
N ASN A 57 -10.38 -1.26 -8.84
CA ASN A 57 -10.19 -1.43 -10.28
C ASN A 57 -9.69 -0.16 -10.97
N VAL A 58 -9.11 0.76 -10.20
CA VAL A 58 -8.71 2.09 -10.68
C VAL A 58 -7.19 2.18 -10.81
N SER A 59 -6.45 1.89 -9.73
CA SER A 59 -5.01 2.12 -9.68
C SER A 59 -4.34 1.33 -8.57
N LEU A 60 -3.09 0.91 -8.80
CA LEU A 60 -2.20 0.34 -7.78
C LEU A 60 -1.91 1.31 -6.63
N SER A 61 -2.02 2.61 -6.87
CA SER A 61 -1.82 3.64 -5.84
C SER A 61 -2.92 3.64 -4.76
N GLN A 62 -4.02 2.93 -5.01
CA GLN A 62 -5.14 2.77 -4.06
C GLN A 62 -5.12 1.41 -3.33
N GLY A 63 -4.02 0.68 -3.39
CA GLY A 63 -3.83 -0.59 -2.72
C GLY A 63 -3.84 -1.78 -3.68
N VAL A 64 -4.61 -2.82 -3.37
CA VAL A 64 -4.72 -3.99 -4.24
C VAL A 64 -5.65 -3.68 -5.41
N MET A 65 -5.16 -3.91 -6.63
CA MET A 65 -5.88 -3.64 -7.87
C MET A 65 -6.26 -4.95 -8.57
N HIS A 66 -7.53 -5.06 -8.95
CA HIS A 66 -8.00 -6.11 -9.84
C HIS A 66 -7.69 -5.72 -11.30
N ASP A 67 -7.04 -6.62 -12.03
CA ASP A 67 -6.76 -6.41 -13.45
C ASP A 67 -8.06 -6.50 -14.27
N SER A 68 -8.37 -5.44 -14.99
CA SER A 68 -9.57 -5.38 -15.84
C SER A 68 -9.54 -6.35 -17.02
N SER A 69 -8.37 -6.89 -17.38
CA SER A 69 -8.22 -7.91 -18.43
C SER A 69 -8.45 -9.34 -17.89
N SER A 70 -8.58 -9.50 -16.57
CA SER A 70 -8.88 -10.76 -15.90
C SER A 70 -10.37 -10.87 -15.52
N TYR A 71 -10.75 -12.02 -15.05
CA TYR A 71 -12.14 -12.33 -14.70
C TYR A 71 -12.42 -12.07 -13.22
N LYS A 72 -13.69 -11.84 -12.88
CA LYS A 72 -14.12 -11.90 -11.49
C LYS A 72 -14.03 -13.35 -10.99
N PRO A 73 -13.84 -13.57 -9.67
CA PRO A 73 -13.88 -14.91 -9.09
C PRO A 73 -15.11 -15.69 -9.57
N THR A 74 -14.96 -16.99 -9.79
CA THR A 74 -15.96 -17.93 -10.33
C THR A 74 -16.35 -17.74 -11.80
N GLN A 75 -15.90 -16.68 -12.46
CA GLN A 75 -16.11 -16.47 -13.90
C GLN A 75 -14.85 -16.82 -14.72
N GLY A 76 -13.70 -16.88 -14.06
CA GLY A 76 -12.41 -17.20 -14.64
C GLY A 76 -11.27 -16.91 -13.67
N ASP A 77 -10.07 -16.96 -14.18
CA ASP A 77 -8.88 -16.64 -13.39
C ASP A 77 -8.88 -15.15 -13.01
N THR A 78 -8.61 -14.87 -11.74
CA THR A 78 -8.62 -13.53 -11.17
C THR A 78 -7.17 -13.07 -10.89
N LEU A 79 -6.79 -11.92 -11.42
CA LEU A 79 -5.46 -11.33 -11.23
C LEU A 79 -5.55 -10.11 -10.31
N LEU A 80 -4.79 -10.14 -9.21
CA LEU A 80 -4.68 -9.03 -8.25
C LEU A 80 -3.24 -8.55 -8.19
N PHE A 81 -3.04 -7.27 -8.41
CA PHE A 81 -1.76 -6.59 -8.31
C PHE A 81 -1.67 -5.77 -7.02
N GLY A 82 -0.50 -5.73 -6.41
CA GLY A 82 -0.24 -4.89 -5.24
C GLY A 82 1.22 -4.46 -5.17
N HIS A 83 1.45 -3.25 -4.68
CA HIS A 83 2.83 -2.78 -4.46
C HIS A 83 3.53 -3.58 -3.37
N ARG A 84 4.86 -3.70 -3.53
CA ARG A 84 5.72 -4.35 -2.54
C ARG A 84 6.39 -3.35 -1.59
N THR A 85 6.59 -2.11 -2.00
CA THR A 85 7.42 -1.12 -1.27
C THR A 85 6.78 0.23 -1.03
N LEU A 86 5.64 0.53 -1.64
CA LEU A 86 5.01 1.85 -1.58
C LEU A 86 3.50 1.74 -1.30
N GLN A 87 2.92 2.83 -0.83
CA GLN A 87 1.47 3.00 -0.67
C GLN A 87 0.87 1.86 0.14
N GLY A 88 1.30 1.75 1.41
CA GLY A 88 0.91 0.71 2.34
C GLY A 88 1.56 -0.65 2.10
N SER A 89 2.27 -0.82 0.98
CA SER A 89 2.99 -2.05 0.63
C SER A 89 2.16 -3.32 0.86
N PRO A 90 0.94 -3.41 0.27
CA PRO A 90 -0.01 -4.47 0.61
C PRO A 90 0.56 -5.87 0.39
N PHE A 91 1.49 -6.02 -0.56
CA PHE A 91 2.13 -7.30 -0.89
C PHE A 91 3.62 -7.36 -0.50
N LEU A 92 4.05 -6.57 0.51
CA LEU A 92 5.43 -6.59 1.00
C LEU A 92 5.92 -7.99 1.37
N ARG A 93 5.08 -8.76 2.07
CA ARG A 93 5.41 -10.08 2.61
C ARG A 93 4.90 -11.25 1.75
N LEU A 94 4.51 -11.00 0.50
CA LEU A 94 3.94 -12.03 -0.37
C LEU A 94 4.87 -13.24 -0.58
N ASN A 95 6.18 -13.01 -0.54
CA ASN A 95 7.21 -14.05 -0.62
C ASN A 95 7.25 -15.02 0.59
N GLU A 96 6.58 -14.69 1.68
CA GLU A 96 6.50 -15.54 2.88
C GLU A 96 5.40 -16.60 2.77
N LEU A 97 4.49 -16.47 1.79
CA LEU A 97 3.42 -17.44 1.56
C LEU A 97 3.96 -18.81 1.14
N LYS A 98 3.35 -19.83 1.69
CA LYS A 98 3.69 -21.23 1.45
C LYS A 98 2.49 -22.00 0.91
N ALA A 99 2.75 -23.07 0.19
CA ALA A 99 1.69 -23.97 -0.25
C ALA A 99 0.82 -24.42 0.95
N GLY A 100 -0.49 -24.30 0.79
CA GLY A 100 -1.47 -24.56 1.83
C GLY A 100 -1.92 -23.35 2.63
N ASP A 101 -1.24 -22.19 2.55
CA ASP A 101 -1.70 -20.94 3.18
C ASP A 101 -3.06 -20.51 2.60
N THR A 102 -3.87 -19.86 3.42
CA THR A 102 -5.23 -19.46 3.03
C THR A 102 -5.24 -18.01 2.57
N ILE A 103 -5.92 -17.77 1.44
CA ILE A 103 -6.27 -16.46 0.93
C ILE A 103 -7.80 -16.40 0.90
N LEU A 104 -8.37 -15.39 1.55
CA LEU A 104 -9.81 -15.13 1.53
C LEU A 104 -10.09 -13.94 0.62
N LEU A 105 -11.03 -14.12 -0.30
CA LEU A 105 -11.62 -13.01 -1.05
C LEU A 105 -13.08 -12.86 -0.65
N GLU A 106 -13.46 -11.66 -0.24
CA GLU A 106 -14.85 -11.28 -0.16
C GLU A 106 -15.22 -10.49 -1.41
N TRP A 107 -16.19 -10.98 -2.17
CA TRP A 107 -16.58 -10.31 -3.41
C TRP A 107 -18.08 -10.06 -3.41
N PRO A 108 -18.53 -8.77 -3.42
CA PRO A 108 -19.94 -8.41 -3.43
C PRO A 108 -20.69 -9.08 -4.57
N GLY A 109 -21.83 -9.71 -4.24
CA GLY A 109 -22.64 -10.45 -5.20
C GLY A 109 -22.16 -11.86 -5.55
N ILE A 110 -20.96 -12.27 -5.07
CA ILE A 110 -20.42 -13.63 -5.28
C ILE A 110 -20.33 -14.39 -3.95
N GLY A 111 -19.81 -13.76 -2.92
CA GLY A 111 -19.61 -14.39 -1.60
C GLY A 111 -18.18 -14.30 -1.07
N GLU A 112 -17.92 -15.06 -0.03
CA GLU A 112 -16.57 -15.32 0.52
C GLU A 112 -15.98 -16.53 -0.21
N LEU A 113 -14.78 -16.35 -0.78
CA LEU A 113 -14.07 -17.36 -1.55
C LEU A 113 -12.77 -17.70 -0.83
N ASN A 114 -12.59 -18.99 -0.53
CA ASN A 114 -11.41 -19.52 0.10
C ASN A 114 -10.47 -20.11 -0.95
N TYR A 115 -9.28 -19.54 -1.07
CA TYR A 115 -8.21 -20.06 -1.92
C TYR A 115 -7.11 -20.65 -1.05
N LYS A 116 -6.45 -21.68 -1.56
CA LYS A 116 -5.22 -22.25 -1.01
C LYS A 116 -4.07 -21.98 -1.95
N VAL A 117 -2.97 -21.45 -1.40
CA VAL A 117 -1.73 -21.29 -2.15
C VAL A 117 -1.25 -22.63 -2.63
N VAL A 118 -0.99 -22.76 -3.93
CA VAL A 118 -0.48 -23.99 -4.56
C VAL A 118 0.91 -23.79 -5.14
N ASN A 119 1.24 -22.59 -5.60
CA ASN A 119 2.52 -22.31 -6.24
C ASN A 119 3.02 -20.89 -5.95
N SER A 120 4.34 -20.70 -6.04
CA SER A 120 5.02 -19.41 -5.94
C SER A 120 6.13 -19.36 -6.97
N THR A 121 6.09 -18.43 -7.91
CA THR A 121 7.03 -18.36 -9.03
C THR A 121 7.53 -16.93 -9.23
N ILE A 122 8.82 -16.79 -9.55
CA ILE A 122 9.40 -15.51 -9.96
C ILE A 122 9.64 -15.56 -11.47
N VAL A 123 9.13 -14.57 -12.19
CA VAL A 123 9.22 -14.46 -13.64
C VAL A 123 9.72 -13.06 -14.04
N PRO A 124 10.33 -12.88 -15.22
CA PRO A 124 10.67 -11.55 -15.73
C PRO A 124 9.44 -10.64 -15.84
N ALA A 125 9.63 -9.32 -15.68
CA ALA A 125 8.52 -8.35 -15.77
C ALA A 125 7.80 -8.35 -17.12
N THR A 126 8.45 -8.87 -18.16
CA THR A 126 7.88 -9.05 -19.51
C THR A 126 7.04 -10.31 -19.68
N TYR A 127 6.93 -11.13 -18.63
CA TYR A 127 6.09 -12.34 -18.66
C TYR A 127 4.62 -11.95 -18.73
N GLU A 128 3.92 -12.45 -19.74
CA GLU A 128 2.49 -12.24 -19.93
C GLU A 128 1.71 -13.40 -19.29
N LEU A 129 0.94 -13.08 -18.26
CA LEU A 129 0.03 -14.00 -17.61
C LEU A 129 -1.37 -13.80 -18.21
N ASN A 130 -1.85 -14.80 -18.95
CA ASN A 130 -3.17 -14.75 -19.59
C ASN A 130 -4.21 -15.44 -18.71
N ALA A 131 -5.17 -14.69 -18.19
CA ALA A 131 -6.29 -15.21 -17.43
C ALA A 131 -7.19 -16.10 -18.32
N LYS A 132 -7.55 -17.27 -17.81
CA LYS A 132 -8.42 -18.22 -18.52
C LYS A 132 -9.87 -17.99 -18.13
N GLU A 133 -10.75 -17.90 -19.11
CA GLU A 133 -12.19 -17.96 -18.89
C GLU A 133 -12.58 -19.32 -18.29
N ASN A 134 -13.50 -19.31 -17.32
CA ASN A 134 -13.88 -20.50 -16.55
C ASN A 134 -12.74 -21.14 -15.73
N GLY A 135 -11.60 -20.46 -15.55
CA GLY A 135 -10.58 -20.81 -14.57
C GLY A 135 -11.06 -20.53 -13.15
N ASN A 136 -10.40 -21.12 -12.17
CA ASN A 136 -10.69 -20.92 -10.74
C ASN A 136 -9.42 -20.54 -9.96
N THR A 137 -8.43 -20.01 -10.66
CA THR A 137 -7.13 -19.63 -10.05
C THR A 137 -7.13 -18.15 -9.70
N LEU A 138 -6.63 -17.87 -8.51
CA LEU A 138 -6.30 -16.52 -8.06
C LEU A 138 -4.80 -16.31 -8.21
N TYR A 139 -4.41 -15.24 -8.87
CA TYR A 139 -3.02 -14.81 -8.97
C TYR A 139 -2.81 -13.52 -8.18
N LEU A 140 -1.91 -13.58 -7.19
CA LEU A 140 -1.42 -12.38 -6.50
C LEU A 140 -0.06 -12.01 -7.07
N ILE A 141 0.09 -10.79 -7.56
CA ILE A 141 1.25 -10.37 -8.35
C ILE A 141 1.87 -9.12 -7.74
N THR A 142 3.20 -9.16 -7.54
CA THR A 142 3.98 -8.02 -7.05
C THR A 142 5.36 -7.98 -7.68
N CYS A 143 6.11 -6.90 -7.47
CA CYS A 143 7.48 -6.77 -7.94
C CYS A 143 8.47 -7.62 -7.14
N ASP A 144 9.55 -8.10 -7.78
CA ASP A 144 10.66 -8.82 -7.17
C ASP A 144 12.01 -8.46 -7.82
N PRO A 145 13.12 -8.33 -7.05
CA PRO A 145 13.17 -8.21 -5.59
C PRO A 145 12.59 -6.88 -5.06
N ILE A 146 12.55 -6.74 -3.74
CA ILE A 146 12.09 -5.50 -3.08
C ILE A 146 12.89 -4.30 -3.62
N GLY A 147 12.17 -3.27 -4.10
CA GLY A 147 12.78 -2.07 -4.68
C GLY A 147 13.23 -2.20 -6.14
N SER A 148 12.93 -3.32 -6.81
CA SER A 148 13.22 -3.54 -8.23
C SER A 148 11.94 -3.88 -8.99
N THR A 149 11.94 -3.63 -10.30
CA THR A 149 10.87 -3.98 -11.25
C THR A 149 11.29 -5.01 -12.28
N GLU A 150 12.47 -5.60 -12.12
CA GLU A 150 13.01 -6.55 -13.10
C GLU A 150 12.15 -7.81 -13.23
N ASN A 151 11.61 -8.28 -12.10
CA ASN A 151 10.80 -9.49 -12.06
C ASN A 151 9.44 -9.24 -11.39
N ARG A 152 8.58 -10.25 -11.50
CA ARG A 152 7.32 -10.37 -10.79
C ARG A 152 7.31 -11.64 -9.95
N LEU A 153 6.94 -11.50 -8.68
CA LEU A 153 6.56 -12.60 -7.83
C LEU A 153 5.08 -12.86 -8.05
N ILE A 154 4.74 -14.08 -8.43
CA ILE A 154 3.39 -14.56 -8.68
C ILE A 154 3.07 -15.66 -7.69
N ILE A 155 2.02 -15.48 -6.90
CA ILE A 155 1.45 -16.51 -6.03
C ILE A 155 0.18 -17.02 -6.69
N GLU A 156 0.06 -18.33 -6.83
CA GLU A 156 -1.11 -19.01 -7.39
C GLU A 156 -1.92 -19.63 -6.25
N GLY A 157 -3.21 -19.33 -6.21
CA GLY A 157 -4.17 -19.91 -5.27
C GLY A 157 -5.28 -20.63 -6.01
N GLU A 158 -5.62 -21.86 -5.60
CA GLU A 158 -6.77 -22.59 -6.12
C GLU A 158 -7.98 -22.41 -5.21
N LEU A 159 -9.16 -22.22 -5.82
CA LEU A 159 -10.43 -22.09 -5.11
C LEU A 159 -10.79 -23.42 -4.44
N THR A 160 -11.00 -23.39 -3.12
CA THR A 160 -11.32 -24.58 -2.31
C THR A 160 -12.74 -24.55 -1.76
N ALA A 161 -13.30 -23.37 -1.50
CA ALA A 161 -14.66 -23.21 -0.99
C ALA A 161 -15.23 -21.84 -1.34
N GLN A 162 -16.57 -21.78 -1.44
CA GLN A 162 -17.34 -20.56 -1.56
C GLN A 162 -18.43 -20.56 -0.49
N ASN A 163 -18.54 -19.48 0.28
CA ASN A 163 -19.47 -19.31 1.37
C ASN A 163 -20.23 -17.97 1.24
N PRO A 164 -21.32 -17.75 1.97
CA PRO A 164 -21.87 -16.41 2.17
C PRO A 164 -20.86 -15.49 2.85
N ILE A 165 -20.88 -14.19 2.51
CA ILE A 165 -19.98 -13.20 3.12
C ILE A 165 -20.16 -13.17 4.64
N ASN A 166 -19.06 -13.33 5.36
CA ASN A 166 -19.03 -13.22 6.82
C ASN A 166 -18.74 -11.77 7.24
N THR A 167 -19.80 -11.01 7.52
CA THR A 167 -19.72 -9.58 7.87
C THR A 167 -18.93 -9.27 9.15
N THR A 168 -18.52 -10.27 9.92
CA THR A 168 -17.73 -10.06 11.16
C THR A 168 -16.26 -9.81 10.89
N ILE A 169 -15.71 -10.29 9.77
CA ILE A 169 -14.29 -10.08 9.41
C ILE A 169 -14.03 -8.63 8.98
N ILE A 170 -15.01 -7.98 8.35
CA ILE A 170 -14.90 -6.60 7.82
C ILE A 170 -14.76 -5.55 8.93
N LYS A 171 -15.11 -5.86 10.19
CA LYS A 171 -15.17 -4.88 11.29
C LYS A 171 -13.85 -4.61 12.02
N ASN A 172 -12.82 -5.41 11.82
CA ASN A 172 -11.56 -5.34 12.57
C ASN A 172 -10.36 -5.05 11.67
N ASN A 173 -10.33 -3.87 11.03
CA ASN A 173 -9.14 -3.46 10.29
C ASN A 173 -8.09 -2.85 11.24
N PRO A 174 -6.95 -3.52 11.50
CA PRO A 174 -5.91 -3.00 12.38
C PRO A 174 -5.16 -1.78 11.80
N GLN A 175 -5.40 -1.43 10.54
CA GLN A 175 -4.67 -0.37 9.82
C GLN A 175 -5.40 0.99 9.85
N GLU A 176 -6.61 1.06 10.41
CA GLU A 176 -7.45 2.28 10.41
C GLU A 176 -6.77 3.51 11.04
N SER A 177 -5.84 3.30 11.95
CA SER A 177 -5.12 4.39 12.65
C SER A 177 -3.77 4.75 12.03
N ASN A 178 -3.30 4.05 10.99
CA ASN A 178 -1.93 4.19 10.48
C ASN A 178 -1.62 5.61 9.96
N ALA A 179 -2.55 6.29 9.29
CA ALA A 179 -2.36 7.67 8.84
C ALA A 179 -2.06 8.62 10.02
N ILE A 180 -2.81 8.49 11.11
CA ILE A 180 -2.62 9.30 12.33
C ILE A 180 -1.30 8.95 13.01
N ILE A 181 -0.97 7.66 13.10
CA ILE A 181 0.28 7.18 13.70
C ILE A 181 1.50 7.72 12.94
N ILE A 182 1.50 7.64 11.61
CA ILE A 182 2.60 8.16 10.77
C ILE A 182 2.76 9.66 10.98
N THR A 183 1.67 10.42 10.96
CA THR A 183 1.69 11.87 11.20
C THR A 183 2.21 12.21 12.58
N ALA A 184 1.76 11.52 13.62
CA ALA A 184 2.22 11.71 15.00
C ALA A 184 3.70 11.36 15.16
N MET A 185 4.14 10.23 14.58
CA MET A 185 5.56 9.82 14.60
C MET A 185 6.45 10.87 13.91
N PHE A 186 6.06 11.35 12.73
CA PHE A 186 6.82 12.38 12.02
C PHE A 186 6.98 13.64 12.87
N LEU A 187 5.89 14.11 13.49
CA LEU A 187 5.90 15.28 14.36
C LEU A 187 6.81 15.06 15.59
N VAL A 188 6.64 13.95 16.32
CA VAL A 188 7.39 13.67 17.55
C VAL A 188 8.88 13.53 17.25
N ILE A 189 9.25 12.72 16.25
CA ILE A 189 10.66 12.54 15.86
C ILE A 189 11.25 13.86 15.38
N GLY A 190 10.53 14.64 14.58
CA GLY A 190 10.95 15.94 14.09
C GLY A 190 11.17 16.97 15.21
N LEU A 191 10.28 16.99 16.24
CA LEU A 191 10.44 17.84 17.41
C LEU A 191 11.65 17.45 18.24
N VAL A 192 11.85 16.16 18.51
CA VAL A 192 13.02 15.64 19.24
C VAL A 192 14.30 15.99 18.47
N PHE A 193 14.34 15.74 17.17
CA PHE A 193 15.49 16.11 16.34
C PHE A 193 15.74 17.61 16.37
N SER A 194 14.71 18.45 16.23
CA SER A 194 14.83 19.90 16.35
C SER A 194 15.40 20.33 17.70
N PHE A 195 15.01 19.65 18.78
CA PHE A 195 15.50 19.97 20.13
C PHE A 195 17.03 19.79 20.28
N PHE A 196 17.58 18.73 19.70
CA PHE A 196 19.01 18.44 19.74
C PHE A 196 19.82 19.18 18.66
N TYR A 197 19.15 19.84 17.70
CA TYR A 197 19.85 20.56 16.65
C TYR A 197 20.53 21.85 17.15
N PRO A 198 21.67 22.30 16.56
CA PRO A 198 22.40 23.50 16.98
C PRO A 198 21.50 24.75 17.06
N LYS A 199 21.59 25.50 18.16
CA LYS A 199 20.69 26.61 18.48
C LYS A 199 20.58 27.66 17.37
N ASN A 200 21.68 27.96 16.66
CA ASN A 200 21.72 28.98 15.60
C ASN A 200 20.80 28.65 14.41
N ASN A 201 20.59 27.35 14.11
CA ASN A 201 19.81 26.90 12.94
C ASN A 201 18.55 26.13 13.33
N ARG A 202 18.32 25.91 14.62
CA ARG A 202 17.19 25.14 15.16
C ARG A 202 15.83 25.63 14.67
N ILE A 203 15.65 26.93 14.54
CA ILE A 203 14.38 27.54 14.14
C ILE A 203 13.97 27.13 12.73
N TYR A 204 14.93 26.93 11.82
CA TYR A 204 14.65 26.49 10.45
C TYR A 204 14.17 25.06 10.42
N ILE A 205 14.81 24.17 11.20
CA ILE A 205 14.40 22.75 11.30
C ILE A 205 13.02 22.66 11.95
N LEU A 206 12.78 23.38 13.03
CA LEU A 206 11.49 23.40 13.69
C LEU A 206 10.37 23.88 12.76
N ALA A 207 10.62 24.97 12.01
CA ALA A 207 9.63 25.51 11.08
C ALA A 207 9.26 24.51 9.99
N ILE A 208 10.23 23.84 9.36
CA ILE A 208 9.94 22.88 8.28
C ILE A 208 9.21 21.64 8.81
N VAL A 209 9.59 21.14 10.00
CA VAL A 209 8.90 20.02 10.65
C VAL A 209 7.44 20.36 10.93
N LEU A 210 7.16 21.55 11.48
CA LEU A 210 5.79 21.98 11.76
C LEU A 210 4.96 22.17 10.50
N ILE A 211 5.54 22.75 9.44
CA ILE A 211 4.84 22.94 8.15
C ILE A 211 4.47 21.57 7.56
N ILE A 212 5.41 20.64 7.47
CA ILE A 212 5.14 19.31 6.91
C ILE A 212 4.13 18.56 7.79
N SER A 213 4.25 18.61 9.11
CA SER A 213 3.28 17.98 10.02
C SER A 213 1.87 18.54 9.86
N ALA A 214 1.72 19.85 9.61
CA ALA A 214 0.43 20.46 9.31
C ALA A 214 -0.15 19.98 7.98
N ILE A 215 0.70 19.81 6.95
CA ILE A 215 0.29 19.23 5.66
C ILE A 215 -0.15 17.78 5.83
N LEU A 216 0.61 16.96 6.57
CA LEU A 216 0.25 15.57 6.85
C LEU A 216 -1.08 15.47 7.60
N LEU A 217 -1.30 16.32 8.60
CA LEU A 217 -2.57 16.37 9.32
C LEU A 217 -3.74 16.77 8.41
N TYR A 218 -3.52 17.72 7.51
CA TYR A 218 -4.52 18.08 6.50
C TYR A 218 -4.85 16.88 5.59
N CYS A 219 -3.84 16.13 5.14
CA CYS A 219 -4.02 14.92 4.33
C CYS A 219 -4.74 13.79 5.07
N CYS A 220 -4.60 13.69 6.41
CA CYS A 220 -5.38 12.74 7.21
C CYS A 220 -6.90 13.01 7.13
N ILE A 221 -7.28 14.28 7.03
CA ILE A 221 -8.69 14.69 7.05
C ILE A 221 -9.25 14.78 5.61
N ASN A 222 -8.43 15.26 4.68
CA ASN A 222 -8.78 15.50 3.29
C ASN A 222 -7.75 14.76 2.39
N PRO A 223 -7.92 13.48 2.14
CA PRO A 223 -6.98 12.72 1.32
C PRO A 223 -6.94 13.27 -0.11
N ILE A 224 -5.72 13.56 -0.57
CA ILE A 224 -5.44 13.95 -1.95
C ILE A 224 -5.24 12.65 -2.74
N PRO A 225 -5.74 12.54 -3.99
CA PRO A 225 -5.47 11.37 -4.82
C PRO A 225 -3.97 11.03 -4.83
N SER A 226 -3.62 9.86 -4.33
CA SER A 226 -2.22 9.43 -4.15
C SER A 226 -1.43 9.42 -5.45
N GLU A 227 -2.09 9.26 -6.59
CA GLU A 227 -1.51 9.34 -7.94
C GLU A 227 -0.83 10.67 -8.21
N LEU A 228 -1.40 11.78 -7.75
CA LEU A 228 -0.81 13.11 -7.94
C LEU A 228 0.53 13.25 -7.21
N ILE A 229 0.66 12.60 -6.06
CA ILE A 229 1.88 12.61 -5.25
C ILE A 229 2.87 11.61 -5.81
N TYR A 230 2.41 10.38 -6.07
CA TYR A 230 3.22 9.29 -6.58
C TYR A 230 3.90 9.66 -7.91
N ASN A 231 3.16 10.20 -8.88
CA ASN A 231 3.73 10.64 -10.15
C ASN A 231 4.82 11.72 -10.02
N LYS A 232 4.83 12.45 -8.88
CA LYS A 232 5.87 13.46 -8.61
C LYS A 232 7.12 12.90 -7.94
N ILE A 233 7.01 11.78 -7.24
CA ILE A 233 8.12 11.17 -6.50
C ILE A 233 8.62 9.87 -7.13
N ILE A 234 7.97 9.38 -8.17
CA ILE A 234 8.33 8.12 -8.87
C ILE A 234 9.79 8.11 -9.34
N TRP A 235 10.33 9.26 -9.72
CA TRP A 235 11.71 9.40 -10.12
C TRP A 235 12.71 9.13 -8.99
N LEU A 236 12.31 9.32 -7.72
CA LEU A 236 13.13 8.98 -6.55
C LEU A 236 13.27 7.45 -6.37
N ASN A 237 12.35 6.69 -6.93
CA ASN A 237 12.32 5.22 -6.86
C ASN A 237 12.79 4.54 -8.15
N GLY A 238 13.53 5.24 -9.00
CA GLY A 238 14.06 4.67 -10.24
C GLY A 238 13.05 4.57 -11.39
N GLY A 239 11.95 5.33 -11.35
CA GLY A 239 10.98 5.40 -12.45
C GLY A 239 10.05 4.20 -12.53
N LEU A 240 9.64 3.65 -11.41
CA LEU A 240 8.71 2.52 -11.25
C LEU A 240 7.27 2.90 -11.51
#